data_9b9e61b28ef612b5177e075ca69b3338
#
_entry.id   9b9e61b28ef612b5177e075ca69b3338
#
_cell.length_a   1.000
_cell.length_b   1.000
_cell.length_c   1.000
_cell.angle_alpha   90.00
_cell.angle_beta   90.00
_cell.angle_gamma   90.00
#
_symmetry.space_group_name_H-M   'P 1'
#
loop_
_entity.id
_entity.type
_entity.pdbx_description
1 polymer ?
#
loop_
_entity_poly.entity_id
_entity_poly.type
_entity_poly.pdbx_seq_one_letter_code
_entity_poly.pdbx_strand_id
1 'polypeptide(L)'
;MHCWSYLLLCFVRIVLTLLPQTGYIHPDEYFQSTEILAGRIFKLETYTPWEFNTSLPIRSMFLPVLTIGGPYSLMKLAKDWWNFDVLQPYLLLTIPRIMMTALSFLSDMFIYKICLNNNTRPWSTLKIWASSHVTLVFLSRTFSNSIELVLFSALLYFVSSSMKLTDRYIRREIELEDQYKKAANAVERVNIVKMQKKIPLHKYNHSFWIGALFALGVFNRPTFMLYALVPMFFWMQRGMFLKKVGLTDFHDRMSSLVPTFIVMAMVIVVSDTLFYRGWSQMTVGQVVMTPLNFIAYNMDQSNLARHGLHPWYLHSAVNVPMLFNVLGLGGLYLVSRALVVVVISPWTSKPNLFDFNGLLMFSFAVPLMALSLTPHQEPRFLLPLLVPLVLLLGPFLLRRHGFSAKAMRSFWYAGNVVCVLFFGFFHQGGIYETQHWLHRHIHHERARGTHTHLLYFHTYMPPMSLLALPHRTSIVNHINGTRYQRGRTVFFEDLGSSLQLEELRQRCARLVEEAQSKYQSTKLMTEIFVVFPATISFQMDRLLMPLPTLRWKHVHKSYPHLSMEDPPDFGDLCSKNLTVSLTDIQCNSIIPWLTKKCNQMALAVYQLQFLHR
;
A
#
# COMPACT_ATOMS: atom_id res chain seq x y z
N MET A 1 -27.79 10.35 -12.04
CA MET A 1 -27.70 9.84 -10.65
C MET A 1 -26.33 9.24 -10.30
N HIS A 2 -25.76 8.31 -11.08
CA HIS A 2 -24.46 7.68 -10.74
C HIS A 2 -23.26 8.63 -10.81
N CYS A 3 -23.26 9.64 -11.68
CA CYS A 3 -22.17 10.64 -11.76
C CYS A 3 -22.05 11.44 -10.45
N TRP A 4 -23.16 11.98 -9.93
CA TRP A 4 -23.16 12.71 -8.66
C TRP A 4 -22.72 11.86 -7.46
N SER A 5 -23.16 10.59 -7.42
CA SER A 5 -22.70 9.66 -6.38
C SER A 5 -21.20 9.38 -6.46
N TYR A 6 -20.64 9.31 -7.67
CA TYR A 6 -19.19 9.18 -7.85
C TYR A 6 -18.44 10.43 -7.38
N LEU A 7 -18.89 11.63 -7.77
CA LEU A 7 -18.28 12.89 -7.33
C LEU A 7 -18.30 13.05 -5.81
N LEU A 8 -19.40 12.66 -5.17
CA LEU A 8 -19.49 12.63 -3.70
C LEU A 8 -18.44 11.69 -3.09
N LEU A 9 -18.25 10.51 -3.66
CA LEU A 9 -17.23 9.55 -3.17
C LEU A 9 -15.81 10.06 -3.42
N CYS A 10 -15.55 10.79 -4.51
CA CYS A 10 -14.28 11.49 -4.73
C CYS A 10 -14.03 12.55 -3.64
N PHE A 11 -15.05 13.34 -3.32
CA PHE A 11 -14.97 14.31 -2.22
C PHE A 11 -14.69 13.62 -0.88
N VAL A 12 -15.41 12.53 -0.58
CA VAL A 12 -15.15 11.71 0.62
C VAL A 12 -13.71 11.20 0.66
N ARG A 13 -13.15 10.73 -0.48
CA ARG A 13 -11.73 10.30 -0.58
C ARG A 13 -10.78 11.42 -0.21
N ILE A 14 -11.01 12.64 -0.70
CA ILE A 14 -10.19 13.82 -0.36
C ILE A 14 -10.32 14.15 1.12
N VAL A 15 -11.54 14.22 1.64
CA VAL A 15 -11.79 14.51 3.06
C VAL A 15 -11.12 13.48 3.97
N LEU A 16 -11.25 12.18 3.67
CA LEU A 16 -10.58 11.11 4.41
C LEU A 16 -9.05 11.18 4.34
N THR A 17 -8.48 11.80 3.32
CA THR A 17 -7.03 12.02 3.22
C THR A 17 -6.58 13.20 4.08
N LEU A 18 -7.38 14.27 4.12
CA LEU A 18 -7.10 15.47 4.93
C LEU A 18 -7.39 15.24 6.42
N LEU A 19 -8.45 14.50 6.74
CA LEU A 19 -8.62 13.95 8.08
C LEU A 19 -7.55 12.87 8.27
N PRO A 20 -6.63 13.02 9.22
CA PRO A 20 -5.58 12.02 9.37
C PRO A 20 -6.22 10.68 9.67
N GLN A 21 -6.21 9.79 8.66
CA GLN A 21 -6.55 8.39 8.88
C GLN A 21 -5.46 7.81 9.79
N THR A 22 -5.75 7.77 11.08
CA THR A 22 -4.79 7.39 12.12
C THR A 22 -4.43 5.92 12.10
N GLY A 23 -5.29 5.08 11.52
CA GLY A 23 -5.04 3.65 11.41
C GLY A 23 -3.72 3.35 10.71
N TYR A 24 -2.93 2.44 11.28
CA TYR A 24 -1.62 2.05 10.80
C TYR A 24 -1.68 0.62 10.26
N ILE A 25 -1.83 0.50 8.93
CA ILE A 25 -2.13 -0.79 8.30
C ILE A 25 -0.92 -1.74 8.34
N HIS A 26 0.26 -1.22 8.00
CA HIS A 26 1.50 -1.99 7.95
C HIS A 26 2.71 -1.05 7.98
N PRO A 27 3.84 -1.44 8.61
CA PRO A 27 5.06 -0.62 8.70
C PRO A 27 5.62 -0.14 7.36
N ASP A 28 5.47 -0.92 6.30
CA ASP A 28 5.95 -0.58 4.96
C ASP A 28 5.38 0.74 4.40
N GLU A 29 4.23 1.22 4.92
CA GLU A 29 3.69 2.52 4.55
C GLU A 29 4.71 3.63 4.76
N TYR A 30 5.43 3.55 5.87
CA TYR A 30 6.41 4.57 6.24
C TYR A 30 7.82 4.17 5.85
N PHE A 31 8.23 2.95 6.17
CA PHE A 31 9.62 2.51 6.09
C PHE A 31 10.11 2.24 4.67
N GLN A 32 9.22 2.03 3.70
CA GLN A 32 9.62 1.89 2.29
C GLN A 32 9.72 3.21 1.53
N SER A 33 9.37 4.37 2.14
CA SER A 33 9.36 5.63 1.41
C SER A 33 9.50 6.88 2.29
N THR A 34 8.49 7.21 3.09
CA THR A 34 8.41 8.49 3.83
C THR A 34 9.52 8.65 4.84
N GLU A 35 9.84 7.61 5.60
CA GLU A 35 10.87 7.61 6.63
C GLU A 35 12.24 7.95 6.03
N ILE A 36 12.62 7.25 4.97
CA ILE A 36 13.91 7.43 4.29
C ILE A 36 14.03 8.83 3.68
N LEU A 37 12.95 9.28 3.01
CA LEU A 37 12.96 10.57 2.32
C LEU A 37 12.90 11.74 3.30
N ALA A 38 12.17 11.60 4.42
CA ALA A 38 12.17 12.60 5.49
C ALA A 38 13.58 12.77 6.09
N GLY A 39 14.25 11.64 6.40
CA GLY A 39 15.63 11.66 6.88
C GLY A 39 16.58 12.36 5.92
N ARG A 40 16.47 12.07 4.63
CA ARG A 40 17.38 12.61 3.61
C ARG A 40 17.12 14.08 3.28
N ILE A 41 15.85 14.48 3.13
CA ILE A 41 15.46 15.83 2.69
C ILE A 41 15.53 16.83 3.84
N PHE A 42 14.97 16.47 5.00
CA PHE A 42 14.90 17.36 6.16
C PHE A 42 16.03 17.14 7.17
N LYS A 43 16.91 16.17 6.93
CA LYS A 43 17.99 15.76 7.85
C LYS A 43 17.46 15.40 9.25
N LEU A 44 16.38 14.60 9.27
CA LEU A 44 15.80 14.09 10.49
C LEU A 44 16.45 12.77 10.93
N GLU A 45 16.37 12.46 12.21
CA GLU A 45 16.63 11.11 12.71
C GLU A 45 15.53 10.17 12.25
N THR A 46 15.93 9.12 11.53
CA THR A 46 15.02 8.15 10.93
C THR A 46 15.62 6.76 10.99
N TYR A 47 14.77 5.76 10.94
CA TYR A 47 15.21 4.38 10.82
C TYR A 47 15.32 3.99 9.34
N THR A 48 16.46 3.43 8.97
CA THR A 48 16.68 2.91 7.61
C THR A 48 16.58 1.39 7.65
N PRO A 49 15.52 0.79 7.04
CA PRO A 49 15.38 -0.67 6.98
C PRO A 49 16.49 -1.33 6.20
N TRP A 50 16.71 -2.62 6.47
CA TRP A 50 17.73 -3.44 5.80
C TRP A 50 17.57 -3.50 4.27
N GLU A 51 16.32 -3.37 3.76
CA GLU A 51 15.98 -3.33 2.33
C GLU A 51 16.70 -2.20 1.56
N PHE A 52 17.15 -1.17 2.27
CA PHE A 52 17.86 0.02 1.75
C PHE A 52 19.36 0.03 2.11
N ASN A 53 19.90 -1.12 2.52
CA ASN A 53 21.34 -1.23 2.75
C ASN A 53 22.08 -0.87 1.47
N THR A 54 22.98 0.11 1.57
CA THR A 54 23.75 0.62 0.42
C THR A 54 24.62 -0.44 -0.25
N SER A 55 25.01 -1.52 0.44
CA SER A 55 25.79 -2.62 -0.15
C SER A 55 24.96 -3.44 -1.14
N LEU A 56 23.71 -3.75 -0.81
CA LEU A 56 22.79 -4.57 -1.63
C LEU A 56 21.35 -4.06 -1.51
N PRO A 57 21.03 -2.89 -2.06
CA PRO A 57 19.68 -2.36 -1.97
C PRO A 57 18.71 -3.17 -2.85
N ILE A 58 17.57 -3.57 -2.27
CA ILE A 58 16.54 -4.37 -2.96
C ILE A 58 15.32 -3.55 -3.38
N ARG A 59 15.25 -2.27 -2.99
CA ARG A 59 14.14 -1.37 -3.32
C ARG A 59 14.59 -0.22 -4.19
N SER A 60 13.86 0.04 -5.28
CA SER A 60 14.05 1.24 -6.08
C SER A 60 13.48 2.47 -5.37
N MET A 61 14.23 3.55 -5.40
CA MET A 61 13.79 4.85 -4.88
C MET A 61 13.30 5.80 -5.97
N PHE A 62 13.30 5.39 -7.23
CA PHE A 62 12.89 6.23 -8.35
C PHE A 62 11.45 6.76 -8.17
N LEU A 63 10.46 5.88 -8.01
CA LEU A 63 9.07 6.31 -7.82
C LEU A 63 8.83 6.97 -6.46
N PRO A 64 9.33 6.46 -5.33
CA PRO A 64 9.24 7.19 -4.05
C PRO A 64 9.82 8.61 -4.10
N VAL A 65 10.95 8.84 -4.77
CA VAL A 65 11.52 10.20 -4.92
C VAL A 65 10.58 11.12 -5.71
N LEU A 66 9.95 10.62 -6.76
CA LEU A 66 8.99 11.40 -7.55
C LEU A 66 7.69 11.68 -6.78
N THR A 67 7.14 10.66 -6.11
CA THR A 67 5.80 10.73 -5.50
C THR A 67 5.80 11.37 -4.11
N ILE A 68 6.86 11.20 -3.34
CA ILE A 68 6.97 11.66 -1.95
C ILE A 68 8.11 12.67 -1.81
N GLY A 69 9.26 12.39 -2.42
CA GLY A 69 10.41 13.28 -2.39
C GLY A 69 10.13 14.64 -3.02
N GLY A 70 9.36 14.69 -4.12
CA GLY A 70 8.90 15.92 -4.73
C GLY A 70 8.11 16.81 -3.75
N PRO A 71 6.98 16.34 -3.20
CA PRO A 71 6.23 17.06 -2.17
C PRO A 71 7.07 17.48 -0.95
N TYR A 72 7.92 16.60 -0.42
CA TYR A 72 8.81 16.95 0.70
C TYR A 72 9.85 18.01 0.32
N SER A 73 10.34 17.99 -0.90
CA SER A 73 11.25 19.04 -1.38
C SER A 73 10.55 20.39 -1.48
N LEU A 74 9.28 20.41 -1.91
CA LEU A 74 8.47 21.63 -1.91
C LEU A 74 8.20 22.14 -0.47
N MET A 75 7.91 21.24 0.47
CA MET A 75 7.80 21.60 1.88
C MET A 75 9.10 22.21 2.41
N LYS A 76 10.25 21.62 2.06
CA LYS A 76 11.56 22.17 2.45
C LYS A 76 11.79 23.56 1.88
N LEU A 77 11.47 23.79 0.60
CA LEU A 77 11.55 25.11 0.00
C LEU A 77 10.64 26.13 0.71
N ALA A 78 9.42 25.71 1.08
CA ALA A 78 8.50 26.56 1.85
C ALA A 78 9.06 26.90 3.23
N LYS A 79 9.73 25.97 3.90
CA LYS A 79 10.44 26.23 5.14
C LYS A 79 11.59 27.22 4.96
N ASP A 80 12.43 26.98 3.94
CA ASP A 80 13.65 27.76 3.74
C ASP A 80 13.35 29.18 3.23
N TRP A 81 12.27 29.40 2.45
CA TRP A 81 11.93 30.70 1.85
C TRP A 81 10.94 31.52 2.68
N TRP A 82 9.93 30.85 3.27
CA TRP A 82 8.85 31.54 4.01
C TRP A 82 8.87 31.25 5.50
N ASN A 83 9.86 30.51 6.00
CA ASN A 83 10.01 30.15 7.41
C ASN A 83 8.75 29.46 7.99
N PHE A 84 7.99 28.72 7.15
CA PHE A 84 6.86 27.93 7.65
C PHE A 84 7.36 26.75 8.47
N ASP A 85 6.72 26.49 9.60
CA ASP A 85 6.96 25.28 10.39
C ASP A 85 6.29 24.07 9.70
N VAL A 86 7.03 23.43 8.82
CA VAL A 86 6.57 22.26 8.04
C VAL A 86 6.86 20.93 8.73
N LEU A 87 7.66 20.94 9.81
CA LEU A 87 8.08 19.72 10.50
C LEU A 87 7.08 19.28 11.57
N GLN A 88 5.80 19.40 11.28
CA GLN A 88 4.72 18.93 12.14
C GLN A 88 4.30 17.52 11.73
N PRO A 89 3.97 16.63 12.68
CA PRO A 89 3.53 15.26 12.40
C PRO A 89 2.39 15.18 11.38
N TYR A 90 1.43 16.13 11.47
CA TYR A 90 0.31 16.21 10.53
C TYR A 90 0.76 16.44 9.10
N LEU A 91 1.64 17.38 8.83
CA LEU A 91 2.11 17.71 7.48
C LEU A 91 3.00 16.59 6.93
N LEU A 92 3.88 16.02 7.76
CA LEU A 92 4.74 14.91 7.39
C LEU A 92 3.94 13.65 7.00
N LEU A 93 2.77 13.44 7.61
CA LEU A 93 1.85 12.36 7.28
C LEU A 93 0.98 12.68 6.06
N THR A 94 0.34 13.86 6.06
CA THR A 94 -0.77 14.17 5.15
C THR A 94 -0.29 14.55 3.75
N ILE A 95 0.81 15.29 3.60
CA ILE A 95 1.29 15.75 2.29
C ILE A 95 1.63 14.58 1.35
N PRO A 96 2.39 13.53 1.75
CA PRO A 96 2.58 12.35 0.91
C PRO A 96 1.27 11.66 0.55
N ARG A 97 0.32 11.56 1.48
CA ARG A 97 -0.99 10.95 1.24
C ARG A 97 -1.84 11.73 0.26
N ILE A 98 -1.78 13.08 0.26
CA ILE A 98 -2.44 13.92 -0.76
C ILE A 98 -1.90 13.58 -2.15
N MET A 99 -0.58 13.44 -2.31
CA MET A 99 0.02 13.06 -3.58
C MET A 99 -0.43 11.66 -4.03
N MET A 100 -0.46 10.68 -3.13
CA MET A 100 -0.96 9.35 -3.44
C MET A 100 -2.45 9.37 -3.82
N THR A 101 -3.25 10.17 -3.14
CA THR A 101 -4.67 10.38 -3.48
C THR A 101 -4.81 11.00 -4.87
N ALA A 102 -4.00 12.00 -5.22
CA ALA A 102 -3.98 12.57 -6.56
C ALA A 102 -3.62 11.52 -7.62
N LEU A 103 -2.61 10.68 -7.37
CA LEU A 103 -2.25 9.57 -8.25
C LEU A 103 -3.38 8.54 -8.39
N SER A 104 -4.16 8.30 -7.33
CA SER A 104 -5.29 7.37 -7.39
C SER A 104 -6.35 7.78 -8.40
N PHE A 105 -6.54 9.08 -8.66
CA PHE A 105 -7.45 9.58 -9.69
C PHE A 105 -7.01 9.26 -11.12
N LEU A 106 -5.72 8.94 -11.33
CA LEU A 106 -5.28 8.40 -12.63
C LEU A 106 -5.91 7.03 -12.90
N SER A 107 -6.06 6.19 -11.87
CA SER A 107 -6.78 4.91 -12.02
C SER A 107 -8.24 5.13 -12.37
N ASP A 108 -8.90 6.12 -11.74
CA ASP A 108 -10.29 6.49 -12.07
C ASP A 108 -10.40 6.87 -13.56
N MET A 109 -9.47 7.69 -14.06
CA MET A 109 -9.40 8.10 -15.47
C MET A 109 -9.19 6.90 -16.40
N PHE A 110 -8.28 5.99 -16.07
CA PHE A 110 -8.04 4.80 -16.89
C PHE A 110 -9.26 3.87 -16.91
N ILE A 111 -9.89 3.62 -15.77
CA ILE A 111 -11.12 2.82 -15.67
C ILE A 111 -12.23 3.47 -16.50
N TYR A 112 -12.41 4.79 -16.40
CA TYR A 112 -13.37 5.53 -17.21
C TYR A 112 -13.16 5.31 -18.71
N LYS A 113 -11.90 5.49 -19.18
CA LYS A 113 -11.53 5.31 -20.59
C LYS A 113 -11.69 3.86 -21.07
N ILE A 114 -11.35 2.87 -20.23
CA ILE A 114 -11.59 1.44 -20.52
C ILE A 114 -13.08 1.20 -20.72
N CYS A 115 -13.93 1.73 -19.84
CA CYS A 115 -15.37 1.59 -19.96
C CYS A 115 -15.92 2.20 -21.25
N LEU A 116 -15.48 3.40 -21.63
CA LEU A 116 -15.88 4.04 -22.89
C LEU A 116 -15.44 3.21 -24.11
N ASN A 117 -14.21 2.77 -24.11
CA ASN A 117 -13.68 1.95 -25.18
C ASN A 117 -14.47 0.65 -25.40
N ASN A 118 -14.97 0.04 -24.33
CA ASN A 118 -15.67 -1.24 -24.39
C ASN A 118 -17.19 -1.13 -24.28
N ASN A 119 -17.77 0.08 -24.48
CA ASN A 119 -19.21 0.36 -24.45
C ASN A 119 -19.88 -0.11 -23.15
N THR A 120 -19.13 -0.09 -22.02
CA THR A 120 -19.67 -0.37 -20.70
C THR A 120 -20.10 0.95 -20.00
N ARG A 121 -20.82 0.86 -18.87
CA ARG A 121 -21.33 2.04 -18.16
C ARG A 121 -20.28 2.63 -17.22
N PRO A 122 -19.55 3.71 -17.59
CA PRO A 122 -18.42 4.20 -16.80
C PRO A 122 -18.81 4.66 -15.40
N TRP A 123 -19.88 5.42 -15.26
CA TRP A 123 -20.29 5.97 -13.96
C TRP A 123 -20.74 4.92 -12.95
N SER A 124 -21.32 3.81 -13.43
CA SER A 124 -21.67 2.67 -12.56
C SER A 124 -20.42 1.98 -12.05
N THR A 125 -19.47 1.73 -12.94
CA THR A 125 -18.17 1.12 -12.61
C THR A 125 -17.39 1.99 -11.63
N LEU A 126 -17.28 3.30 -11.92
CA LEU A 126 -16.57 4.25 -11.06
C LEU A 126 -17.22 4.42 -9.69
N LYS A 127 -18.55 4.31 -9.58
CA LYS A 127 -19.23 4.36 -8.29
C LYS A 127 -18.80 3.18 -7.39
N ILE A 128 -18.73 1.97 -7.94
CA ILE A 128 -18.28 0.78 -7.21
C ILE A 128 -16.80 0.90 -6.87
N TRP A 129 -15.96 1.33 -7.81
CA TRP A 129 -14.56 1.61 -7.60
C TRP A 129 -14.32 2.60 -6.45
N ALA A 130 -14.94 3.77 -6.51
CA ALA A 130 -14.74 4.84 -5.54
C ALA A 130 -15.33 4.54 -4.15
N SER A 131 -16.29 3.59 -4.05
CA SER A 131 -16.84 3.14 -2.76
C SER A 131 -16.07 2.01 -2.10
N SER A 132 -15.04 1.47 -2.74
CA SER A 132 -14.19 0.44 -2.15
C SER A 132 -13.28 1.01 -1.07
N HIS A 133 -13.15 0.31 0.06
CA HIS A 133 -12.17 0.69 1.10
C HIS A 133 -10.73 0.62 0.58
N VAL A 134 -10.43 -0.23 -0.41
CA VAL A 134 -9.12 -0.23 -1.08
C VAL A 134 -8.86 1.14 -1.71
N THR A 135 -9.86 1.73 -2.38
CA THR A 135 -9.74 3.05 -2.99
C THR A 135 -9.70 4.18 -1.96
N LEU A 136 -10.50 4.08 -0.89
CA LEU A 136 -10.64 5.14 0.12
C LEU A 136 -9.51 5.16 1.15
N VAL A 137 -8.88 4.00 1.42
CA VAL A 137 -7.86 3.85 2.46
C VAL A 137 -6.51 3.47 1.86
N PHE A 138 -6.39 2.36 1.14
CA PHE A 138 -5.08 1.87 0.67
C PHE A 138 -4.46 2.77 -0.41
N LEU A 139 -5.26 3.31 -1.35
CA LEU A 139 -4.72 4.16 -2.42
C LEU A 139 -4.26 5.55 -1.97
N SER A 140 -4.69 6.01 -0.80
CA SER A 140 -4.17 7.22 -0.19
C SER A 140 -2.86 6.99 0.59
N ARG A 141 -2.47 5.72 0.82
CA ARG A 141 -1.28 5.36 1.57
C ARG A 141 -0.05 5.25 0.68
N THR A 142 1.11 5.48 1.27
CA THR A 142 2.40 5.52 0.56
C THR A 142 3.00 4.13 0.29
N PHE A 143 2.14 3.11 0.12
CA PHE A 143 2.56 1.78 -0.25
C PHE A 143 3.05 1.69 -1.70
N SER A 144 4.09 0.94 -1.94
CA SER A 144 4.51 0.56 -3.30
C SER A 144 3.43 -0.22 -4.05
N ASN A 145 2.56 -0.98 -3.33
CA ASN A 145 1.41 -1.67 -3.91
C ASN A 145 0.31 -0.72 -4.43
N SER A 146 0.15 0.46 -3.81
CA SER A 146 -0.79 1.48 -4.29
C SER A 146 -0.32 2.05 -5.63
N ILE A 147 0.99 2.27 -5.79
CA ILE A 147 1.60 2.67 -7.07
C ILE A 147 1.47 1.54 -8.10
N GLU A 148 1.72 0.29 -7.69
CA GLU A 148 1.56 -0.91 -8.53
C GLU A 148 0.15 -1.01 -9.13
N LEU A 149 -0.90 -0.72 -8.34
CA LEU A 149 -2.29 -0.69 -8.82
C LEU A 149 -2.51 0.41 -9.87
N VAL A 150 -1.95 1.62 -9.67
CA VAL A 150 -2.06 2.71 -10.65
C VAL A 150 -1.38 2.34 -11.96
N LEU A 151 -0.16 1.77 -11.91
CA LEU A 151 0.56 1.32 -13.10
C LEU A 151 -0.18 0.18 -13.81
N PHE A 152 -0.78 -0.74 -13.07
CA PHE A 152 -1.57 -1.83 -13.62
C PHE A 152 -2.85 -1.34 -14.30
N SER A 153 -3.55 -0.35 -13.73
CA SER A 153 -4.72 0.25 -14.36
C SER A 153 -4.37 0.96 -15.68
N ALA A 154 -3.21 1.62 -15.73
CA ALA A 154 -2.68 2.22 -16.96
C ALA A 154 -2.34 1.15 -18.01
N LEU A 155 -1.67 0.07 -17.61
CA LEU A 155 -1.32 -1.05 -18.49
C LEU A 155 -2.58 -1.68 -19.11
N LEU A 156 -3.59 -1.99 -18.29
CA LEU A 156 -4.86 -2.51 -18.77
C LEU A 156 -5.55 -1.56 -19.76
N TYR A 157 -5.49 -0.26 -19.52
CA TYR A 157 -6.03 0.73 -20.46
C TYR A 157 -5.34 0.68 -21.83
N PHE A 158 -4.01 0.74 -21.87
CA PHE A 158 -3.28 0.74 -23.14
C PHE A 158 -3.44 -0.57 -23.90
N VAL A 159 -3.47 -1.70 -23.19
CA VAL A 159 -3.69 -3.02 -23.78
C VAL A 159 -5.12 -3.13 -24.34
N SER A 160 -6.15 -2.85 -23.55
CA SER A 160 -7.55 -2.94 -24.02
C SER A 160 -7.85 -1.96 -25.15
N SER A 161 -7.27 -0.77 -25.13
CA SER A 161 -7.36 0.22 -26.21
C SER A 161 -6.72 -0.31 -27.50
N SER A 162 -5.54 -0.93 -27.41
CA SER A 162 -4.85 -1.54 -28.55
C SER A 162 -5.64 -2.70 -29.13
N MET A 163 -6.23 -3.56 -28.29
CA MET A 163 -7.09 -4.67 -28.74
C MET A 163 -8.26 -4.13 -29.57
N LYS A 164 -9.00 -3.17 -29.01
CA LYS A 164 -10.18 -2.60 -29.70
C LYS A 164 -9.83 -1.90 -31.02
N LEU A 165 -8.72 -1.15 -31.05
CA LEU A 165 -8.27 -0.47 -32.27
C LEU A 165 -7.87 -1.51 -33.33
N THR A 166 -7.10 -2.54 -32.95
CA THR A 166 -6.69 -3.61 -33.86
C THR A 166 -7.91 -4.34 -34.43
N ASP A 167 -8.89 -4.71 -33.61
CA ASP A 167 -10.11 -5.39 -34.06
C ASP A 167 -10.90 -4.53 -35.05
N ARG A 168 -10.99 -3.22 -34.82
CA ARG A 168 -11.67 -2.29 -35.74
C ARG A 168 -10.96 -2.23 -37.09
N TYR A 169 -9.65 -2.13 -37.13
CA TYR A 169 -8.89 -2.01 -38.36
C TYR A 169 -8.86 -3.32 -39.15
N ILE A 170 -8.68 -4.45 -38.47
CA ILE A 170 -8.75 -5.78 -39.13
C ILE A 170 -10.14 -6.02 -39.75
N ARG A 171 -11.23 -5.69 -39.03
CA ARG A 171 -12.58 -5.81 -39.61
C ARG A 171 -12.72 -4.94 -40.86
N ARG A 172 -12.18 -3.72 -40.84
CA ARG A 172 -12.20 -2.83 -42.00
C ARG A 172 -11.34 -3.37 -43.14
N GLU A 173 -10.19 -3.97 -42.85
CA GLU A 173 -9.38 -4.67 -43.88
C GLU A 173 -10.18 -5.80 -44.53
N ILE A 174 -10.82 -6.64 -43.74
CA ILE A 174 -11.65 -7.77 -44.25
C ILE A 174 -12.81 -7.26 -45.13
N GLU A 175 -13.51 -6.22 -44.67
CA GLU A 175 -14.59 -5.58 -45.45
C GLU A 175 -14.07 -5.06 -46.82
N LEU A 176 -12.92 -4.39 -46.85
CA LEU A 176 -12.33 -3.89 -48.08
C LEU A 176 -11.81 -5.03 -48.97
N GLU A 177 -11.28 -6.12 -48.42
CA GLU A 177 -10.90 -7.33 -49.17
C GLU A 177 -12.12 -7.96 -49.83
N ASP A 178 -13.25 -8.05 -49.15
CA ASP A 178 -14.50 -8.57 -49.70
C ASP A 178 -15.08 -7.65 -50.78
N GLN A 179 -15.02 -6.33 -50.59
CA GLN A 179 -15.41 -5.35 -51.60
C GLN A 179 -14.51 -5.47 -52.87
N TYR A 180 -13.18 -5.65 -52.65
CA TYR A 180 -12.24 -5.84 -53.79
C TYR A 180 -12.56 -7.08 -54.62
N LYS A 181 -12.92 -8.22 -53.97
CA LYS A 181 -13.32 -9.44 -54.64
C LYS A 181 -14.60 -9.29 -55.45
N LYS A 182 -15.54 -8.44 -55.00
CA LYS A 182 -16.84 -8.19 -55.64
C LYS A 182 -16.82 -7.06 -56.67
N ALA A 183 -15.72 -6.27 -56.73
CA ALA A 183 -15.60 -5.12 -57.62
C ALA A 183 -15.65 -5.50 -59.09
N ALA A 184 -16.59 -4.91 -59.84
CA ALA A 184 -16.81 -5.18 -61.27
C ALA A 184 -15.75 -4.52 -62.18
N ASN A 185 -15.22 -3.34 -61.78
CA ASN A 185 -14.37 -2.52 -62.64
C ASN A 185 -12.96 -2.31 -62.04
N ALA A 186 -11.95 -2.11 -62.91
CA ALA A 186 -10.57 -1.81 -62.52
C ALA A 186 -10.46 -0.51 -61.69
N VAL A 187 -11.27 0.53 -62.01
CA VAL A 187 -11.29 1.80 -61.30
C VAL A 187 -11.78 1.62 -59.83
N GLU A 188 -12.80 0.80 -59.64
CA GLU A 188 -13.32 0.49 -58.29
C GLU A 188 -12.27 -0.26 -57.47
N ARG A 189 -11.58 -1.24 -58.05
CA ARG A 189 -10.46 -1.97 -57.40
C ARG A 189 -9.35 -1.05 -56.98
N VAL A 190 -8.95 -0.11 -57.85
CA VAL A 190 -7.91 0.89 -57.52
C VAL A 190 -8.35 1.79 -56.35
N ASN A 191 -9.61 2.20 -56.30
CA ASN A 191 -10.14 3.01 -55.21
C ASN A 191 -10.13 2.25 -53.87
N ILE A 192 -10.52 0.93 -53.90
CA ILE A 192 -10.46 0.09 -52.70
C ILE A 192 -9.04 -0.08 -52.19
N VAL A 193 -8.06 -0.33 -53.10
CA VAL A 193 -6.62 -0.41 -52.73
C VAL A 193 -6.13 0.93 -52.09
N LYS A 194 -6.57 2.08 -52.62
CA LYS A 194 -6.28 3.39 -52.00
C LYS A 194 -6.88 3.50 -50.59
N MET A 195 -8.07 2.95 -50.34
CA MET A 195 -8.69 2.92 -49.02
C MET A 195 -7.94 1.97 -48.07
N GLN A 196 -7.50 0.81 -48.55
CA GLN A 196 -6.68 -0.11 -47.75
C GLN A 196 -5.36 0.52 -47.32
N LYS A 197 -4.66 1.24 -48.22
CA LYS A 197 -3.42 1.97 -47.91
C LYS A 197 -3.60 3.14 -46.90
N LYS A 198 -4.83 3.64 -46.72
CA LYS A 198 -5.14 4.68 -45.73
C LYS A 198 -5.41 4.11 -44.34
N ILE A 199 -5.48 2.80 -44.14
CA ILE A 199 -5.63 2.20 -42.80
C ILE A 199 -4.36 2.46 -42.02
N PRO A 200 -4.45 3.07 -40.81
CA PRO A 200 -3.28 3.34 -39.99
C PRO A 200 -2.55 2.05 -39.58
N LEU A 201 -1.25 2.12 -39.46
CA LEU A 201 -0.46 1.03 -38.89
C LEU A 201 -0.85 0.83 -37.42
N HIS A 202 -1.41 -0.33 -37.11
CA HIS A 202 -1.87 -0.67 -35.75
C HIS A 202 -1.02 -1.72 -35.05
N LYS A 203 0.02 -2.25 -35.73
CA LYS A 203 0.88 -3.34 -35.24
C LYS A 203 1.60 -2.98 -33.93
N TYR A 204 2.07 -1.75 -33.79
CA TYR A 204 2.87 -1.27 -32.65
C TYR A 204 2.13 -0.27 -31.75
N ASN A 205 0.80 -0.26 -31.84
CA ASN A 205 -0.01 0.71 -31.10
C ASN A 205 0.24 0.61 -29.58
N HIS A 206 0.57 1.75 -28.96
CA HIS A 206 0.90 1.89 -27.53
C HIS A 206 2.13 1.11 -27.04
N SER A 207 2.99 0.55 -27.93
CA SER A 207 4.19 -0.19 -27.52
C SER A 207 5.10 0.63 -26.59
N PHE A 208 5.27 1.92 -26.89
CA PHE A 208 6.05 2.84 -26.05
C PHE A 208 5.56 2.86 -24.59
N TRP A 209 4.27 3.09 -24.38
CA TRP A 209 3.69 3.19 -23.03
C TRP A 209 3.70 1.84 -22.30
N ILE A 210 3.44 0.75 -23.01
CA ILE A 210 3.43 -0.60 -22.43
C ILE A 210 4.84 -1.00 -21.98
N GLY A 211 5.87 -0.78 -22.82
CA GLY A 211 7.25 -1.06 -22.46
C GLY A 211 7.76 -0.22 -21.29
N ALA A 212 7.42 1.08 -21.27
CA ALA A 212 7.77 1.98 -20.18
C ALA A 212 7.08 1.61 -18.86
N LEU A 213 5.76 1.32 -18.90
CA LEU A 213 5.00 0.90 -17.71
C LEU A 213 5.50 -0.44 -17.16
N PHE A 214 5.89 -1.36 -18.03
CA PHE A 214 6.46 -2.63 -17.59
C PHE A 214 7.78 -2.41 -16.82
N ALA A 215 8.69 -1.57 -17.33
CA ALA A 215 9.91 -1.21 -16.61
C ALA A 215 9.61 -0.55 -15.27
N LEU A 216 8.76 0.51 -15.26
CA LEU A 216 8.36 1.20 -14.02
C LEU A 216 7.76 0.24 -12.99
N GLY A 217 6.91 -0.68 -13.43
CA GLY A 217 6.28 -1.64 -12.55
C GLY A 217 7.26 -2.64 -11.94
N VAL A 218 8.15 -3.22 -12.76
CA VAL A 218 9.16 -4.19 -12.31
C VAL A 218 10.14 -3.56 -11.31
N PHE A 219 10.57 -2.32 -11.56
CA PHE A 219 11.44 -1.62 -10.63
C PHE A 219 10.71 -1.15 -9.37
N ASN A 220 9.42 -0.79 -9.46
CA ASN A 220 8.60 -0.51 -8.27
C ASN A 220 8.48 -1.75 -7.38
N ARG A 221 8.09 -2.87 -7.98
CA ARG A 221 8.02 -4.19 -7.34
C ARG A 221 8.21 -5.29 -8.39
N PRO A 222 9.16 -6.22 -8.24
CA PRO A 222 9.32 -7.33 -9.18
C PRO A 222 8.06 -8.19 -9.34
N THR A 223 7.19 -8.24 -8.34
CA THR A 223 5.87 -8.90 -8.40
C THR A 223 4.95 -8.35 -9.49
N PHE A 224 5.19 -7.10 -9.97
CA PHE A 224 4.45 -6.53 -11.10
C PHE A 224 4.53 -7.37 -12.37
N MET A 225 5.58 -8.18 -12.54
CA MET A 225 5.68 -9.12 -13.65
C MET A 225 4.47 -10.06 -13.72
N LEU A 226 3.97 -10.51 -12.55
CA LEU A 226 2.79 -11.39 -12.48
C LEU A 226 1.52 -10.68 -12.96
N TYR A 227 1.37 -9.40 -12.65
CA TYR A 227 0.26 -8.56 -13.11
C TYR A 227 0.37 -8.22 -14.59
N ALA A 228 1.58 -7.98 -15.08
CA ALA A 228 1.81 -7.58 -16.47
C ALA A 228 1.72 -8.75 -17.47
N LEU A 229 1.97 -9.97 -17.02
CA LEU A 229 2.03 -11.18 -17.86
C LEU A 229 0.80 -11.32 -18.77
N VAL A 230 -0.39 -11.27 -18.18
CA VAL A 230 -1.65 -11.44 -18.93
C VAL A 230 -1.92 -10.27 -19.88
N PRO A 231 -1.92 -9.01 -19.47
CA PRO A 231 -2.13 -7.89 -20.38
C PRO A 231 -1.12 -7.87 -21.54
N MET A 232 0.15 -8.13 -21.27
CA MET A 232 1.18 -8.16 -22.31
C MET A 232 0.94 -9.29 -23.31
N PHE A 233 0.57 -10.47 -22.84
CA PHE A 233 0.21 -11.59 -23.71
C PHE A 233 -0.98 -11.21 -24.60
N PHE A 234 -2.05 -10.64 -24.05
CA PHE A 234 -3.21 -10.19 -24.80
C PHE A 234 -2.85 -9.07 -25.81
N TRP A 235 -1.94 -8.21 -25.47
CA TRP A 235 -1.45 -7.19 -26.40
C TRP A 235 -0.66 -7.81 -27.56
N MET A 236 0.17 -8.82 -27.32
CA MET A 236 0.97 -9.49 -28.37
C MET A 236 0.09 -10.30 -29.31
N GLN A 237 -0.92 -11.01 -28.79
CA GLN A 237 -1.79 -11.90 -29.58
C GLN A 237 -3.02 -11.21 -30.19
N ARG A 238 -3.26 -9.90 -29.94
CA ARG A 238 -4.46 -9.19 -30.39
C ARG A 238 -4.73 -9.32 -31.88
N GLY A 239 -6.01 -9.50 -32.25
CA GLY A 239 -6.47 -9.68 -33.62
C GLY A 239 -6.32 -11.08 -34.18
N MET A 240 -5.74 -12.04 -33.42
CA MET A 240 -5.49 -13.42 -33.84
C MET A 240 -6.76 -14.18 -34.26
N PHE A 241 -7.90 -13.85 -33.68
CA PHE A 241 -9.19 -14.48 -33.99
C PHE A 241 -9.85 -13.95 -35.26
N LEU A 242 -9.48 -12.76 -35.72
CA LEU A 242 -10.02 -12.13 -36.90
C LEU A 242 -9.14 -12.44 -38.13
N LYS A 243 -7.85 -12.43 -37.94
CA LYS A 243 -6.84 -12.73 -38.99
C LYS A 243 -5.74 -13.59 -38.37
N LYS A 244 -5.23 -14.59 -39.08
CA LYS A 244 -4.11 -15.40 -38.59
C LYS A 244 -2.91 -14.51 -38.32
N VAL A 245 -2.53 -14.41 -37.05
CA VAL A 245 -1.30 -13.72 -36.58
C VAL A 245 -0.19 -14.79 -36.61
N GLY A 246 0.84 -14.55 -37.40
CA GLY A 246 2.00 -15.44 -37.45
C GLY A 246 2.88 -15.32 -36.21
N LEU A 247 3.71 -16.32 -35.96
CA LEU A 247 4.73 -16.24 -34.89
C LEU A 247 5.68 -15.06 -35.09
N THR A 248 5.97 -14.68 -36.31
CA THR A 248 6.77 -13.50 -36.66
C THR A 248 6.13 -12.21 -36.16
N ASP A 249 4.81 -12.05 -36.35
CA ASP A 249 4.07 -10.88 -35.86
C ASP A 249 4.10 -10.79 -34.34
N PHE A 250 4.00 -11.92 -33.66
CA PHE A 250 4.11 -11.98 -32.19
C PHE A 250 5.50 -11.52 -31.71
N HIS A 251 6.58 -12.04 -32.34
CA HIS A 251 7.94 -11.65 -32.01
C HIS A 251 8.24 -10.18 -32.32
N ASP A 252 7.76 -9.67 -33.46
CA ASP A 252 7.93 -8.27 -33.83
C ASP A 252 7.24 -7.34 -32.81
N ARG A 253 6.04 -7.70 -32.34
CA ARG A 253 5.34 -6.95 -31.31
C ARG A 253 6.10 -7.00 -29.99
N MET A 254 6.58 -8.17 -29.59
CA MET A 254 7.41 -8.33 -28.39
C MET A 254 8.69 -7.49 -28.50
N SER A 255 9.39 -7.56 -29.62
CA SER A 255 10.61 -6.79 -29.87
C SER A 255 10.38 -5.27 -29.83
N SER A 256 9.18 -4.80 -30.23
CA SER A 256 8.84 -3.36 -30.17
C SER A 256 8.71 -2.79 -28.76
N LEU A 257 8.58 -3.64 -27.73
CA LEU A 257 8.53 -3.21 -26.32
C LEU A 257 9.93 -3.00 -25.74
N VAL A 258 10.94 -3.73 -26.27
CA VAL A 258 12.28 -3.79 -25.72
C VAL A 258 13.00 -2.44 -25.67
N PRO A 259 12.99 -1.59 -26.71
CA PRO A 259 13.70 -0.32 -26.69
C PRO A 259 13.23 0.61 -25.57
N THR A 260 11.91 0.75 -25.40
CA THR A 260 11.34 1.61 -24.35
C THR A 260 11.51 1.02 -22.95
N PHE A 261 11.44 -0.30 -22.81
CA PHE A 261 11.79 -0.97 -21.54
C PHE A 261 13.24 -0.67 -21.15
N ILE A 262 14.20 -0.84 -22.09
CA ILE A 262 15.62 -0.60 -21.81
C ILE A 262 15.88 0.86 -21.46
N VAL A 263 15.35 1.80 -22.23
CA VAL A 263 15.54 3.24 -21.95
C VAL A 263 15.00 3.60 -20.56
N MET A 264 13.78 3.18 -20.23
CA MET A 264 13.19 3.46 -18.93
C MET A 264 13.95 2.76 -17.80
N ALA A 265 14.35 1.49 -17.99
CA ALA A 265 15.17 0.77 -17.02
C ALA A 265 16.51 1.47 -16.77
N MET A 266 17.19 1.96 -17.84
CA MET A 266 18.43 2.74 -17.68
C MET A 266 18.21 4.02 -16.86
N VAL A 267 17.13 4.77 -17.13
CA VAL A 267 16.80 5.97 -16.35
C VAL A 267 16.63 5.65 -14.87
N ILE A 268 15.92 4.55 -14.56
CA ILE A 268 15.68 4.13 -13.17
C ILE A 268 16.99 3.67 -12.52
N VAL A 269 17.77 2.85 -13.21
CA VAL A 269 19.07 2.33 -12.72
C VAL A 269 20.05 3.47 -12.43
N VAL A 270 20.14 4.45 -13.32
CA VAL A 270 20.96 5.66 -13.09
C VAL A 270 20.47 6.42 -11.87
N SER A 271 19.15 6.64 -11.77
CA SER A 271 18.56 7.35 -10.63
C SER A 271 18.80 6.62 -9.30
N ASP A 272 18.59 5.29 -9.27
CA ASP A 272 18.84 4.48 -8.07
C ASP A 272 20.33 4.46 -7.70
N THR A 273 21.22 4.34 -8.69
CA THR A 273 22.66 4.39 -8.45
C THR A 273 23.08 5.73 -7.86
N LEU A 274 22.56 6.85 -8.39
CA LEU A 274 22.80 8.17 -7.82
C LEU A 274 22.22 8.31 -6.41
N PHE A 275 21.06 7.75 -6.17
CA PHE A 275 20.45 7.78 -4.85
C PHE A 275 21.29 7.02 -3.81
N TYR A 276 21.76 5.80 -4.10
CA TYR A 276 22.47 4.94 -3.15
C TYR A 276 23.97 5.22 -3.03
N ARG A 277 24.63 5.60 -4.13
CA ARG A 277 26.09 5.76 -4.22
C ARG A 277 26.56 7.20 -4.34
N GLY A 278 25.69 8.10 -4.88
CA GLY A 278 26.08 9.46 -5.21
C GLY A 278 26.91 9.58 -6.50
N TRP A 279 27.19 10.79 -6.93
CA TRP A 279 27.92 11.08 -8.17
C TRP A 279 29.38 10.58 -8.15
N SER A 280 30.06 10.68 -6.99
CA SER A 280 31.48 10.37 -6.86
C SER A 280 31.82 8.89 -7.02
N GLN A 281 30.85 8.00 -6.86
CA GLN A 281 31.03 6.54 -6.92
C GLN A 281 30.33 5.92 -8.14
N MET A 282 29.98 6.71 -9.14
CA MET A 282 29.28 6.23 -10.32
C MET A 282 30.24 5.56 -11.30
N THR A 283 30.55 4.28 -11.06
CA THR A 283 31.35 3.44 -11.96
C THR A 283 30.53 2.24 -12.44
N VAL A 284 30.91 1.67 -13.59
CA VAL A 284 30.19 0.53 -14.19
C VAL A 284 30.08 -0.67 -13.22
N GLY A 285 31.09 -0.89 -12.39
CA GLY A 285 31.09 -1.96 -11.37
C GLY A 285 30.22 -1.70 -10.13
N GLN A 286 29.66 -0.50 -9.98
CA GLN A 286 28.86 -0.10 -8.82
C GLN A 286 27.40 0.22 -9.16
N VAL A 287 26.93 -0.22 -10.31
CA VAL A 287 25.55 -0.02 -10.76
C VAL A 287 24.56 -0.77 -9.84
N VAL A 288 23.52 -0.08 -9.42
CA VAL A 288 22.47 -0.63 -8.54
C VAL A 288 21.33 -1.21 -9.36
N MET A 289 21.15 -2.53 -9.32
CA MET A 289 20.09 -3.27 -10.02
C MET A 289 19.09 -3.85 -9.02
N THR A 290 18.21 -3.00 -8.49
CA THR A 290 17.28 -3.35 -7.40
C THR A 290 16.38 -4.56 -7.69
N PRO A 291 15.82 -4.80 -8.91
CA PRO A 291 15.03 -5.99 -9.18
C PRO A 291 15.84 -7.29 -9.10
N LEU A 292 17.09 -7.28 -9.58
CA LEU A 292 17.96 -8.46 -9.50
C LEU A 292 18.35 -8.77 -8.07
N ASN A 293 18.70 -7.75 -7.29
CA ASN A 293 19.00 -7.89 -5.87
C ASN A 293 17.79 -8.45 -5.10
N PHE A 294 16.57 -7.98 -5.41
CA PHE A 294 15.34 -8.50 -4.82
C PHE A 294 15.13 -9.98 -5.14
N ILE A 295 15.33 -10.39 -6.39
CA ILE A 295 15.20 -11.79 -6.79
C ILE A 295 16.24 -12.63 -6.07
N ALA A 296 17.51 -12.21 -6.06
CA ALA A 296 18.59 -12.93 -5.39
C ALA A 296 18.30 -13.13 -3.89
N TYR A 297 17.79 -12.09 -3.20
CA TYR A 297 17.40 -12.19 -1.79
C TYR A 297 16.27 -13.20 -1.55
N ASN A 298 15.25 -13.20 -2.40
CA ASN A 298 14.07 -14.07 -2.25
C ASN A 298 14.28 -15.50 -2.78
N MET A 299 15.38 -15.79 -3.48
CA MET A 299 15.76 -17.16 -3.83
C MET A 299 16.29 -17.95 -2.62
N ASP A 300 16.73 -17.27 -1.58
CA ASP A 300 17.17 -17.90 -0.34
C ASP A 300 15.95 -18.16 0.58
N GLN A 301 15.65 -19.45 0.79
CA GLN A 301 14.53 -19.88 1.63
C GLN A 301 14.68 -19.44 3.10
N SER A 302 15.89 -19.29 3.60
CA SER A 302 16.16 -18.83 4.96
C SER A 302 15.66 -17.39 5.18
N ASN A 303 15.75 -16.55 4.15
CA ASN A 303 15.25 -15.19 4.19
C ASN A 303 13.72 -15.16 4.17
N LEU A 304 13.08 -16.00 3.34
CA LEU A 304 11.61 -16.08 3.27
C LEU A 304 10.98 -16.53 4.59
N ALA A 305 11.62 -17.47 5.29
CA ALA A 305 11.11 -17.98 6.57
C ALA A 305 11.03 -16.88 7.66
N ARG A 306 11.88 -15.84 7.58
CA ARG A 306 11.88 -14.72 8.53
C ARG A 306 10.65 -13.82 8.41
N HIS A 307 9.98 -13.82 7.25
CA HIS A 307 8.80 -12.99 6.98
C HIS A 307 7.46 -13.69 7.27
N GLY A 308 7.49 -14.91 7.78
CA GLY A 308 6.30 -15.73 8.07
C GLY A 308 5.86 -16.56 6.88
N LEU A 309 5.44 -17.79 7.17
CA LEU A 309 4.96 -18.75 6.18
C LEU A 309 3.44 -18.88 6.30
N HIS A 310 2.76 -18.82 5.17
CA HIS A 310 1.30 -18.89 5.09
C HIS A 310 0.85 -20.02 4.18
N PRO A 311 -0.34 -20.62 4.46
CA PRO A 311 -0.89 -21.66 3.60
C PRO A 311 -1.34 -21.08 2.26
N TRP A 312 -1.18 -21.86 1.19
CA TRP A 312 -1.47 -21.46 -0.20
C TRP A 312 -2.89 -20.92 -0.43
N TYR A 313 -3.87 -21.35 0.35
CA TYR A 313 -5.28 -20.95 0.24
C TYR A 313 -5.59 -19.60 0.91
N LEU A 314 -4.67 -19.01 1.66
CA LEU A 314 -4.93 -17.79 2.44
C LEU A 314 -5.40 -16.63 1.56
N HIS A 315 -4.77 -16.44 0.39
CA HIS A 315 -5.19 -15.39 -0.53
C HIS A 315 -6.63 -15.59 -1.02
N SER A 316 -6.97 -16.80 -1.47
CA SER A 316 -8.29 -17.09 -2.04
C SER A 316 -9.40 -17.15 -1.00
N ALA A 317 -9.13 -17.77 0.17
CA ALA A 317 -10.15 -18.02 1.20
C ALA A 317 -10.37 -16.84 2.15
N VAL A 318 -9.33 -16.03 2.42
CA VAL A 318 -9.39 -14.96 3.43
C VAL A 318 -9.16 -13.59 2.79
N ASN A 319 -8.03 -13.39 2.10
CA ASN A 319 -7.64 -12.05 1.66
C ASN A 319 -8.54 -11.50 0.54
N VAL A 320 -8.96 -12.33 -0.43
CA VAL A 320 -9.87 -11.91 -1.51
C VAL A 320 -11.25 -11.52 -0.97
N PRO A 321 -11.94 -12.31 -0.14
CA PRO A 321 -13.19 -11.89 0.49
C PRO A 321 -13.06 -10.65 1.37
N MET A 322 -11.98 -10.52 2.13
CA MET A 322 -11.74 -9.38 3.00
C MET A 322 -11.55 -8.08 2.20
N LEU A 323 -10.68 -8.10 1.16
CA LEU A 323 -10.36 -6.91 0.37
C LEU A 323 -11.47 -6.54 -0.61
N PHE A 324 -12.11 -7.52 -1.24
CA PHE A 324 -13.01 -7.27 -2.37
C PHE A 324 -14.46 -7.68 -2.10
N ASN A 325 -14.75 -8.22 -0.91
CA ASN A 325 -16.10 -8.53 -0.46
C ASN A 325 -16.87 -9.34 -1.54
N VAL A 326 -18.07 -8.89 -1.91
CA VAL A 326 -18.93 -9.52 -2.93
C VAL A 326 -18.27 -9.63 -4.30
N LEU A 327 -17.44 -8.64 -4.67
CA LEU A 327 -16.72 -8.67 -5.96
C LEU A 327 -15.68 -9.77 -5.96
N GLY A 328 -14.97 -9.98 -4.86
CA GLY A 328 -13.99 -11.05 -4.72
C GLY A 328 -14.63 -12.43 -4.87
N LEU A 329 -15.71 -12.67 -4.12
CA LEU A 329 -16.48 -13.92 -4.22
C LEU A 329 -17.06 -14.12 -5.63
N GLY A 330 -17.55 -13.05 -6.26
CA GLY A 330 -18.02 -13.07 -7.63
C GLY A 330 -16.93 -13.39 -8.65
N GLY A 331 -15.72 -12.87 -8.45
CA GLY A 331 -14.55 -13.17 -9.27
C GLY A 331 -14.14 -14.63 -9.18
N LEU A 332 -14.04 -15.17 -7.98
CA LEU A 332 -13.75 -16.59 -7.75
C LEU A 332 -14.81 -17.50 -8.41
N TYR A 333 -16.09 -17.15 -8.26
CA TYR A 333 -17.19 -17.86 -8.92
C TYR A 333 -17.08 -17.83 -10.44
N LEU A 334 -16.77 -16.66 -11.04
CA LEU A 334 -16.62 -16.55 -12.50
C LEU A 334 -15.47 -17.40 -13.02
N VAL A 335 -14.32 -17.40 -12.34
CA VAL A 335 -13.16 -18.22 -12.70
C VAL A 335 -13.52 -19.71 -12.60
N SER A 336 -14.11 -20.15 -11.50
CA SER A 336 -14.53 -21.56 -11.31
C SER A 336 -15.52 -21.99 -12.40
N ARG A 337 -16.53 -21.16 -12.68
CA ARG A 337 -17.51 -21.42 -13.74
C ARG A 337 -16.85 -21.51 -15.11
N ALA A 338 -15.92 -20.59 -15.43
CA ALA A 338 -15.21 -20.60 -16.71
C ALA A 338 -14.38 -21.87 -16.88
N LEU A 339 -13.69 -22.33 -15.85
CA LEU A 339 -12.96 -23.60 -15.86
C LEU A 339 -13.90 -24.79 -16.13
N VAL A 340 -15.02 -24.86 -15.42
CA VAL A 340 -16.02 -25.93 -15.61
C VAL A 340 -16.54 -25.91 -17.07
N VAL A 341 -16.91 -24.74 -17.61
CA VAL A 341 -17.40 -24.60 -18.97
C VAL A 341 -16.34 -25.03 -19.99
N VAL A 342 -15.09 -24.61 -19.82
CA VAL A 342 -13.99 -24.98 -20.72
C VAL A 342 -13.73 -26.48 -20.72
N VAL A 343 -13.86 -27.14 -19.57
CA VAL A 343 -13.62 -28.59 -19.44
C VAL A 343 -14.79 -29.40 -20.01
N ILE A 344 -16.03 -29.01 -19.71
CA ILE A 344 -17.23 -29.82 -20.05
C ILE A 344 -17.74 -29.54 -21.48
N SER A 345 -17.58 -28.29 -21.99
CA SER A 345 -18.14 -27.92 -23.28
C SER A 345 -17.44 -28.62 -24.45
N PRO A 346 -18.19 -29.06 -25.47
CA PRO A 346 -17.61 -29.56 -26.71
C PRO A 346 -16.67 -28.52 -27.34
N TRP A 347 -15.64 -29.01 -28.07
CA TRP A 347 -14.62 -28.13 -28.67
C TRP A 347 -15.21 -27.05 -29.60
N THR A 348 -16.30 -27.38 -30.29
CA THR A 348 -17.01 -26.49 -31.24
C THR A 348 -17.80 -25.36 -30.56
N SER A 349 -18.14 -25.46 -29.27
CA SER A 349 -18.95 -24.51 -28.52
C SER A 349 -18.19 -23.79 -27.39
N LYS A 350 -16.86 -23.90 -27.36
CA LYS A 350 -16.04 -23.23 -26.34
C LYS A 350 -16.15 -21.72 -26.46
N PRO A 351 -16.32 -21.00 -25.32
CA PRO A 351 -16.39 -19.55 -25.34
C PRO A 351 -15.06 -18.96 -25.82
N ASN A 352 -15.13 -17.82 -26.49
CA ASN A 352 -13.93 -17.05 -26.82
C ASN A 352 -13.37 -16.42 -25.57
N LEU A 353 -12.26 -16.94 -25.06
CA LEU A 353 -11.58 -16.44 -23.86
C LEU A 353 -10.54 -15.35 -24.17
N PHE A 354 -10.35 -14.98 -25.44
CA PHE A 354 -9.35 -14.00 -25.86
C PHE A 354 -9.97 -12.64 -26.20
N ASP A 355 -11.18 -12.40 -25.71
CA ASP A 355 -11.86 -11.11 -25.75
C ASP A 355 -11.49 -10.23 -24.53
N PHE A 356 -12.14 -9.07 -24.43
CA PHE A 356 -11.94 -8.15 -23.33
C PHE A 356 -12.32 -8.76 -21.96
N ASN A 357 -13.37 -9.57 -21.89
CA ASN A 357 -13.77 -10.22 -20.64
C ASN A 357 -12.75 -11.29 -20.23
N GLY A 358 -12.19 -12.01 -21.20
CA GLY A 358 -11.09 -12.95 -20.96
C GLY A 358 -9.83 -12.24 -20.45
N LEU A 359 -9.45 -11.10 -21.05
CA LEU A 359 -8.36 -10.27 -20.53
C LEU A 359 -8.56 -9.94 -19.04
N LEU A 360 -9.74 -9.47 -18.65
CA LEU A 360 -10.02 -9.11 -17.26
C LEU A 360 -10.04 -10.33 -16.33
N MET A 361 -10.66 -11.43 -16.77
CA MET A 361 -10.75 -12.67 -16.00
C MET A 361 -9.37 -13.27 -15.73
N PHE A 362 -8.52 -13.37 -16.74
CA PHE A 362 -7.16 -13.87 -16.58
C PHE A 362 -6.28 -12.89 -15.81
N SER A 363 -6.47 -11.58 -15.97
CA SER A 363 -5.80 -10.55 -15.18
C SER A 363 -6.17 -10.57 -13.68
N PHE A 364 -7.27 -11.22 -13.32
CA PHE A 364 -7.60 -11.54 -11.93
C PHE A 364 -7.03 -12.90 -11.51
N ALA A 365 -7.28 -13.96 -12.30
CA ALA A 365 -7.01 -15.32 -11.90
C ALA A 365 -5.50 -15.66 -11.86
N VAL A 366 -4.73 -15.24 -12.89
CA VAL A 366 -3.32 -15.63 -13.02
C VAL A 366 -2.45 -15.03 -11.92
N PRO A 367 -2.51 -13.70 -11.63
CA PRO A 367 -1.75 -13.15 -10.51
C PRO A 367 -2.19 -13.71 -9.15
N LEU A 368 -3.50 -13.95 -8.95
CA LEU A 368 -4.01 -14.55 -7.72
C LEU A 368 -3.40 -15.94 -7.49
N MET A 369 -3.42 -16.80 -8.51
CA MET A 369 -2.83 -18.14 -8.44
C MET A 369 -1.31 -18.07 -8.19
N ALA A 370 -0.60 -17.23 -8.93
CA ALA A 370 0.84 -17.11 -8.80
C ALA A 370 1.27 -16.60 -7.41
N LEU A 371 0.59 -15.59 -6.88
CA LEU A 371 0.85 -15.06 -5.53
C LEU A 371 0.43 -16.05 -4.43
N SER A 372 -0.58 -16.88 -4.66
CA SER A 372 -0.97 -17.95 -3.72
C SER A 372 0.07 -19.08 -3.60
N LEU A 373 0.92 -19.24 -4.60
CA LEU A 373 2.02 -20.20 -4.55
C LEU A 373 3.24 -19.68 -3.78
N THR A 374 3.31 -18.38 -3.50
CA THR A 374 4.39 -17.82 -2.70
C THR A 374 4.15 -18.13 -1.21
N PRO A 375 5.19 -18.53 -0.45
CA PRO A 375 5.04 -18.85 0.97
C PRO A 375 4.64 -17.64 1.83
N HIS A 376 5.06 -16.44 1.46
CA HIS A 376 4.75 -15.21 2.17
C HIS A 376 3.57 -14.50 1.48
N GLN A 377 2.44 -14.39 2.18
CA GLN A 377 1.19 -13.87 1.64
C GLN A 377 0.64 -12.73 2.50
N GLU A 378 0.59 -11.52 1.94
CA GLU A 378 -0.02 -10.36 2.58
C GLU A 378 -1.21 -9.84 1.77
N PRO A 379 -2.28 -9.34 2.44
CA PRO A 379 -3.46 -8.83 1.74
C PRO A 379 -3.15 -7.74 0.71
N ARG A 380 -2.24 -6.82 1.05
CA ARG A 380 -1.88 -5.68 0.19
C ARG A 380 -1.28 -6.08 -1.17
N PHE A 381 -0.72 -7.29 -1.29
CA PHE A 381 -0.21 -7.77 -2.57
C PHE A 381 -1.31 -7.90 -3.61
N LEU A 382 -2.57 -8.12 -3.20
CA LEU A 382 -3.70 -8.31 -4.09
C LEU A 382 -4.38 -7.01 -4.56
N LEU A 383 -3.96 -5.84 -4.07
CA LEU A 383 -4.64 -4.56 -4.38
C LEU A 383 -4.93 -4.34 -5.88
N PRO A 384 -4.00 -4.63 -6.82
CA PRO A 384 -4.25 -4.44 -8.24
C PRO A 384 -5.43 -5.25 -8.79
N LEU A 385 -5.80 -6.38 -8.16
CA LEU A 385 -6.92 -7.22 -8.60
C LEU A 385 -8.28 -6.53 -8.49
N LEU A 386 -8.40 -5.43 -7.74
CA LEU A 386 -9.62 -4.65 -7.70
C LEU A 386 -10.03 -4.13 -9.09
N VAL A 387 -9.05 -3.75 -9.93
CA VAL A 387 -9.31 -3.15 -11.24
C VAL A 387 -10.09 -4.10 -12.16
N PRO A 388 -9.62 -5.33 -12.46
CA PRO A 388 -10.37 -6.26 -13.28
C PRO A 388 -11.71 -6.67 -12.64
N LEU A 389 -11.78 -6.81 -11.32
CA LEU A 389 -13.02 -7.15 -10.62
C LEU A 389 -14.10 -6.08 -10.78
N VAL A 390 -13.74 -4.81 -10.63
CA VAL A 390 -14.69 -3.70 -10.77
C VAL A 390 -15.14 -3.55 -12.23
N LEU A 391 -14.25 -3.77 -13.19
CA LEU A 391 -14.60 -3.71 -14.62
C LEU A 391 -15.52 -4.87 -15.02
N LEU A 392 -15.31 -6.09 -14.52
CA LEU A 392 -16.13 -7.27 -14.80
C LEU A 392 -17.48 -7.21 -14.11
N LEU A 393 -17.49 -6.93 -12.81
CA LEU A 393 -18.65 -7.17 -11.94
C LEU A 393 -19.36 -5.90 -11.47
N GLY A 394 -18.68 -4.74 -11.47
CA GLY A 394 -19.26 -3.48 -11.01
C GLY A 394 -20.58 -3.10 -11.68
N PRO A 395 -20.70 -3.15 -13.03
CA PRO A 395 -21.96 -2.88 -13.71
C PRO A 395 -23.08 -3.86 -13.34
N PHE A 396 -22.76 -5.13 -13.07
CA PHE A 396 -23.75 -6.15 -12.69
C PHE A 396 -24.31 -5.90 -11.29
N LEU A 397 -23.46 -5.51 -10.35
CA LEU A 397 -23.88 -5.23 -8.97
C LEU A 397 -24.95 -4.13 -8.91
N LEU A 398 -24.88 -3.13 -9.82
CA LEU A 398 -25.83 -2.02 -9.86
C LEU A 398 -27.03 -2.26 -10.79
N ARG A 399 -26.93 -3.17 -11.77
CA ARG A 399 -28.01 -3.45 -12.75
C ARG A 399 -29.10 -4.35 -12.23
N ARG A 400 -28.76 -5.34 -11.41
CA ARG A 400 -29.74 -6.34 -10.96
C ARG A 400 -30.80 -5.72 -10.05
N HIS A 401 -32.07 -6.08 -10.27
CA HIS A 401 -33.19 -5.76 -9.43
C HIS A 401 -33.61 -7.01 -8.64
N GLY A 402 -34.28 -6.82 -7.52
CA GLY A 402 -34.73 -7.91 -6.66
C GLY A 402 -34.05 -7.91 -5.28
N PHE A 403 -34.54 -8.75 -4.40
CA PHE A 403 -34.09 -8.82 -3.00
C PHE A 403 -32.61 -9.20 -2.88
N SER A 404 -32.16 -10.26 -3.57
CA SER A 404 -30.77 -10.71 -3.53
C SER A 404 -29.79 -9.64 -4.02
N ALA A 405 -30.15 -8.89 -5.06
CA ALA A 405 -29.31 -7.81 -5.57
C ALA A 405 -29.24 -6.60 -4.62
N LYS A 406 -30.32 -6.31 -3.90
CA LYS A 406 -30.33 -5.28 -2.85
C LYS A 406 -29.43 -5.73 -1.69
N ALA A 407 -29.56 -6.98 -1.25
CA ALA A 407 -28.71 -7.57 -0.19
C ALA A 407 -27.23 -7.52 -0.55
N MET A 408 -26.85 -7.92 -1.77
CA MET A 408 -25.45 -7.85 -2.24
C MET A 408 -24.89 -6.43 -2.24
N ARG A 409 -25.70 -5.43 -2.68
CA ARG A 409 -25.28 -4.02 -2.62
C ARG A 409 -25.13 -3.51 -1.19
N SER A 410 -26.07 -3.85 -0.31
CA SER A 410 -25.99 -3.49 1.11
C SER A 410 -24.75 -4.10 1.75
N PHE A 411 -24.46 -5.36 1.46
CA PHE A 411 -23.27 -6.05 1.95
C PHE A 411 -21.98 -5.41 1.40
N TRP A 412 -21.96 -5.02 0.11
CA TRP A 412 -20.85 -4.27 -0.47
C TRP A 412 -20.57 -2.96 0.29
N TYR A 413 -21.58 -2.11 0.45
CA TYR A 413 -21.39 -0.81 1.08
C TYR A 413 -21.09 -0.93 2.58
N ALA A 414 -21.84 -1.75 3.30
CA ALA A 414 -21.64 -1.97 4.73
C ALA A 414 -20.25 -2.55 5.03
N GLY A 415 -19.83 -3.59 4.30
CA GLY A 415 -18.52 -4.19 4.46
C GLY A 415 -17.38 -3.20 4.16
N ASN A 416 -17.52 -2.37 3.10
CA ASN A 416 -16.52 -1.36 2.82
C ASN A 416 -16.48 -0.24 3.88
N VAL A 417 -17.63 0.17 4.45
CA VAL A 417 -17.65 1.13 5.57
C VAL A 417 -16.94 0.56 6.79
N VAL A 418 -17.23 -0.70 7.15
CA VAL A 418 -16.57 -1.38 8.26
C VAL A 418 -15.05 -1.43 8.04
N CYS A 419 -14.61 -1.82 6.84
CA CYS A 419 -13.18 -1.87 6.50
C CYS A 419 -12.53 -0.46 6.48
N VAL A 420 -13.23 0.59 6.04
CA VAL A 420 -12.73 1.98 6.11
C VAL A 420 -12.52 2.39 7.57
N LEU A 421 -13.47 2.10 8.45
CA LEU A 421 -13.35 2.41 9.86
C LEU A 421 -12.22 1.60 10.50
N PHE A 422 -12.16 0.31 10.23
CA PHE A 422 -11.13 -0.57 10.79
C PHE A 422 -9.72 -0.17 10.33
N PHE A 423 -9.45 -0.22 9.03
CA PHE A 423 -8.11 0.05 8.49
C PHE A 423 -7.75 1.55 8.47
N GLY A 424 -8.74 2.42 8.35
CA GLY A 424 -8.53 3.87 8.34
C GLY A 424 -8.27 4.47 9.72
N PHE A 425 -8.86 3.90 10.79
CA PHE A 425 -8.84 4.56 12.09
C PHE A 425 -8.52 3.64 13.26
N PHE A 426 -9.07 2.40 13.32
CA PHE A 426 -8.96 1.58 14.52
C PHE A 426 -7.66 0.77 14.59
N HIS A 427 -7.26 0.13 13.48
CA HIS A 427 -6.11 -0.76 13.45
C HIS A 427 -4.82 0.03 13.75
N GLN A 428 -4.22 -0.23 14.91
CA GLN A 428 -3.01 0.44 15.40
C GLN A 428 -3.11 2.00 15.41
N GLY A 429 -4.34 2.56 15.49
CA GLY A 429 -4.61 3.98 15.26
C GLY A 429 -3.99 4.93 16.30
N GLY A 430 -3.76 4.47 17.52
CA GLY A 430 -3.15 5.27 18.60
C GLY A 430 -1.68 5.64 18.36
N ILE A 431 -0.99 4.97 17.42
CA ILE A 431 0.44 5.25 17.17
C ILE A 431 0.65 6.68 16.69
N TYR A 432 -0.15 7.15 15.72
CA TYR A 432 -0.02 8.52 15.21
C TYR A 432 -0.26 9.57 16.32
N GLU A 433 -1.34 9.42 17.09
CA GLU A 433 -1.67 10.33 18.18
C GLU A 433 -0.59 10.36 19.27
N THR A 434 -0.05 9.18 19.60
CA THR A 434 1.08 9.07 20.55
C THR A 434 2.33 9.77 20.02
N GLN A 435 2.66 9.61 18.71
CA GLN A 435 3.78 10.32 18.09
C GLN A 435 3.57 11.83 18.09
N HIS A 436 2.33 12.29 17.86
CA HIS A 436 1.99 13.71 17.91
C HIS A 436 2.15 14.28 19.33
N TRP A 437 1.66 13.55 20.34
CA TRP A 437 1.84 13.93 21.74
C TRP A 437 3.32 13.97 22.14
N LEU A 438 4.10 12.94 21.81
CA LEU A 438 5.54 12.88 22.08
C LEU A 438 6.31 13.99 21.35
N HIS A 439 5.97 14.28 20.10
CA HIS A 439 6.56 15.41 19.36
C HIS A 439 6.36 16.71 20.14
N ARG A 440 5.13 17.00 20.57
CA ARG A 440 4.80 18.17 21.36
C ARG A 440 5.57 18.20 22.68
N HIS A 441 5.59 17.09 23.41
CA HIS A 441 6.32 16.96 24.67
C HIS A 441 7.82 17.24 24.50
N ILE A 442 8.45 16.60 23.51
CA ILE A 442 9.90 16.73 23.28
C ILE A 442 10.31 18.13 22.83
N HIS A 443 9.52 18.79 22.00
CA HIS A 443 9.89 20.09 21.43
C HIS A 443 9.47 21.29 22.29
N HIS A 444 8.39 21.18 23.06
CA HIS A 444 7.80 22.33 23.76
C HIS A 444 7.76 22.21 25.29
N GLU A 445 7.59 21.00 25.83
CA GLU A 445 7.33 20.80 27.27
C GLU A 445 8.57 20.33 28.03
N ARG A 446 9.44 19.58 27.41
CA ARG A 446 10.62 18.96 28.01
C ARG A 446 11.68 19.99 28.39
N ALA A 447 12.25 19.87 29.59
CA ALA A 447 13.38 20.70 30.02
C ALA A 447 14.62 20.51 29.11
N ARG A 448 15.34 21.59 28.84
CA ARG A 448 16.55 21.55 28.01
C ARG A 448 17.60 20.63 28.65
N GLY A 449 18.18 19.75 27.84
CA GLY A 449 19.23 18.82 28.31
C GLY A 449 18.72 17.50 28.86
N THR A 450 17.39 17.30 28.98
CA THR A 450 16.82 16.01 29.40
C THR A 450 17.02 14.94 28.34
N HIS A 451 17.41 13.74 28.76
CA HIS A 451 17.43 12.55 27.93
C HIS A 451 16.06 11.86 27.99
N THR A 452 15.56 11.40 26.85
CA THR A 452 14.27 10.71 26.78
C THR A 452 14.46 9.34 26.16
N HIS A 453 14.04 8.28 26.85
CA HIS A 453 13.98 6.91 26.34
C HIS A 453 12.54 6.57 26.01
N LEU A 454 12.31 6.11 24.78
CA LEU A 454 11.00 5.70 24.26
C LEU A 454 11.05 4.20 23.97
N LEU A 455 10.30 3.42 24.75
CA LEU A 455 10.20 1.97 24.61
C LEU A 455 8.81 1.64 24.04
N TYR A 456 8.75 0.98 22.88
CA TYR A 456 7.51 0.51 22.28
C TYR A 456 7.41 -0.99 22.43
N PHE A 457 6.25 -1.46 22.92
CA PHE A 457 6.02 -2.86 23.25
C PHE A 457 4.65 -3.31 22.76
N HIS A 458 4.57 -4.45 22.08
CA HIS A 458 3.35 -4.99 21.46
C HIS A 458 2.64 -4.01 20.50
N THR A 459 3.40 -3.20 19.80
CA THR A 459 2.92 -2.27 18.76
C THR A 459 3.71 -2.44 17.48
N TYR A 460 3.17 -1.97 16.36
CA TYR A 460 4.01 -1.79 15.18
C TYR A 460 5.07 -0.71 15.46
N MET A 461 6.26 -0.90 14.90
CA MET A 461 7.34 0.08 14.99
C MET A 461 6.84 1.44 14.50
N PRO A 462 6.81 2.49 15.33
CA PRO A 462 6.35 3.80 14.92
C PRO A 462 7.38 4.53 14.08
N PRO A 463 6.95 5.37 13.09
CA PRO A 463 7.86 6.15 12.27
C PRO A 463 8.52 7.26 13.09
N MET A 464 9.85 7.25 13.12
CA MET A 464 10.64 8.24 13.88
C MET A 464 10.60 9.64 13.25
N SER A 465 10.40 9.71 11.93
CA SER A 465 10.28 10.99 11.21
C SER A 465 9.19 11.89 11.77
N LEU A 466 8.10 11.31 12.31
CA LEU A 466 7.00 12.07 12.92
C LEU A 466 7.41 12.79 14.22
N LEU A 467 8.48 12.36 14.88
CA LEU A 467 9.03 13.09 16.02
C LEU A 467 9.82 14.33 15.59
N ALA A 468 10.12 14.48 14.31
CA ALA A 468 10.87 15.60 13.71
C ALA A 468 12.18 15.92 14.43
N LEU A 469 12.89 14.88 14.89
CA LEU A 469 14.17 15.03 15.58
C LEU A 469 15.26 15.36 14.56
N PRO A 470 16.06 16.43 14.78
CA PRO A 470 17.15 16.74 13.88
C PRO A 470 18.24 15.65 13.96
N HIS A 471 18.72 15.21 12.82
CA HIS A 471 19.85 14.29 12.76
C HIS A 471 21.09 14.97 13.36
N ARG A 472 21.55 14.46 14.48
CA ARG A 472 22.73 14.97 15.17
C ARG A 472 23.95 14.17 14.72
N THR A 473 24.59 14.64 13.67
CA THR A 473 26.01 14.29 13.43
C THR A 473 26.80 14.76 14.65
N SER A 474 27.68 13.91 15.16
CA SER A 474 28.63 14.30 16.22
C SER A 474 29.49 15.45 15.71
N ILE A 475 29.06 16.69 16.01
CA ILE A 475 29.88 17.88 15.72
C ILE A 475 30.94 17.91 16.81
N VAL A 476 32.17 17.60 16.42
CA VAL A 476 33.35 17.76 17.26
C VAL A 476 33.73 19.23 17.20
N ASN A 477 33.20 20.05 18.10
CA ASN A 477 33.69 21.42 18.29
C ASN A 477 34.89 21.39 19.22
N HIS A 478 36.03 21.87 18.74
CA HIS A 478 37.19 22.16 19.56
C HIS A 478 37.05 23.54 20.17
N ILE A 479 36.62 23.61 21.41
CA ILE A 479 36.71 24.84 22.19
C ILE A 479 37.78 24.58 23.28
N ASN A 480 38.82 25.36 23.26
CA ASN A 480 39.96 25.27 24.22
C ASN A 480 40.60 23.87 24.33
N GLY A 481 40.76 23.17 23.22
CA GLY A 481 41.36 21.84 23.18
C GLY A 481 40.53 20.68 23.72
N THR A 482 39.31 20.93 24.19
CA THR A 482 38.36 19.88 24.64
C THR A 482 37.39 19.50 23.54
N ARG A 483 37.22 18.21 23.32
CA ARG A 483 36.28 17.62 22.36
C ARG A 483 34.89 17.55 23.00
N TYR A 484 33.95 18.36 22.55
CA TYR A 484 32.53 18.25 22.94
C TYR A 484 31.75 17.47 21.87
N GLN A 485 31.25 16.31 22.24
CA GLN A 485 30.37 15.52 21.39
C GLN A 485 28.91 15.83 21.81
N ARG A 486 28.17 16.54 20.97
CA ARG A 486 26.74 16.80 21.23
C ARG A 486 25.97 15.51 20.94
N GLY A 487 25.73 14.71 21.96
CA GLY A 487 25.11 13.41 21.87
C GLY A 487 23.61 13.46 21.55
N ARG A 488 23.07 12.33 21.18
CA ARG A 488 21.66 12.03 21.02
C ARG A 488 20.94 12.27 22.36
N THR A 489 19.77 12.94 22.33
CA THR A 489 18.97 13.20 23.55
C THR A 489 17.69 12.37 23.61
N VAL A 490 17.28 11.75 22.50
CA VAL A 490 16.12 10.86 22.44
C VAL A 490 16.60 9.50 21.95
N PHE A 491 16.28 8.46 22.71
CA PHE A 491 16.63 7.08 22.44
C PHE A 491 15.35 6.30 22.19
N PHE A 492 15.31 5.62 21.08
CA PHE A 492 14.13 4.90 20.60
C PHE A 492 14.45 3.40 20.57
N GLU A 493 13.59 2.59 21.18
CA GLU A 493 13.68 1.14 21.18
C GLU A 493 12.32 0.52 20.81
N ASP A 494 12.28 -0.24 19.74
CA ASP A 494 11.16 -1.10 19.40
C ASP A 494 11.44 -2.50 19.95
N LEU A 495 10.63 -2.94 20.88
CA LEU A 495 10.76 -4.24 21.55
C LEU A 495 9.91 -5.32 20.86
N GLY A 496 9.09 -4.93 19.88
CA GLY A 496 8.22 -5.85 19.15
C GLY A 496 7.18 -6.54 20.05
N SER A 497 6.57 -7.61 19.53
CA SER A 497 5.59 -8.44 20.24
C SER A 497 6.17 -9.78 20.73
N SER A 498 7.37 -10.13 20.31
CA SER A 498 8.02 -11.40 20.68
C SER A 498 8.75 -11.36 22.02
N LEU A 499 9.01 -10.16 22.55
CA LEU A 499 9.71 -10.00 23.82
C LEU A 499 8.80 -10.45 24.99
N GLN A 500 9.37 -11.21 25.92
CA GLN A 500 8.63 -11.61 27.13
C GLN A 500 8.51 -10.41 28.11
N LEU A 501 7.40 -10.38 28.86
CA LEU A 501 7.15 -9.34 29.86
C LEU A 501 8.28 -9.21 30.90
N GLU A 502 8.90 -10.32 31.31
CA GLU A 502 10.01 -10.32 32.25
C GLU A 502 11.29 -9.67 31.69
N GLU A 503 11.55 -9.84 30.39
CA GLU A 503 12.66 -9.19 29.71
C GLU A 503 12.45 -7.68 29.63
N LEU A 504 11.19 -7.23 29.38
CA LEU A 504 10.83 -5.81 29.46
C LEU A 504 11.10 -5.24 30.85
N ARG A 505 10.71 -5.98 31.92
CA ARG A 505 10.99 -5.59 33.31
C ARG A 505 12.46 -5.39 33.57
N GLN A 506 13.29 -6.35 33.15
CA GLN A 506 14.74 -6.27 33.30
C GLN A 506 15.33 -5.10 32.50
N ARG A 507 14.77 -4.81 31.31
CA ARG A 507 15.19 -3.66 30.49
C ARG A 507 14.84 -2.34 31.16
N CYS A 508 13.62 -2.20 31.68
CA CYS A 508 13.19 -1.03 32.45
C CYS A 508 14.06 -0.83 33.69
N ALA A 509 14.34 -1.89 34.45
CA ALA A 509 15.19 -1.80 35.64
C ALA A 509 16.61 -1.30 35.30
N ARG A 510 17.24 -1.87 34.28
CA ARG A 510 18.58 -1.43 33.81
C ARG A 510 18.59 0.04 33.39
N LEU A 511 17.58 0.49 32.60
CA LEU A 511 17.50 1.89 32.17
C LEU A 511 17.31 2.85 33.36
N VAL A 512 16.60 2.43 34.39
CA VAL A 512 16.41 3.19 35.62
C VAL A 512 17.74 3.32 36.39
N GLU A 513 18.48 2.23 36.55
CA GLU A 513 19.81 2.25 37.20
C GLU A 513 20.79 3.14 36.42
N GLU A 514 20.84 3.02 35.10
CA GLU A 514 21.67 3.89 34.25
C GLU A 514 21.29 5.37 34.39
N ALA A 515 20.00 5.67 34.42
CA ALA A 515 19.50 7.04 34.58
C ALA A 515 19.83 7.62 35.94
N GLN A 516 19.73 6.84 37.03
CA GLN A 516 20.14 7.25 38.38
C GLN A 516 21.64 7.50 38.46
N SER A 517 22.46 6.62 37.91
CA SER A 517 23.92 6.79 37.85
C SER A 517 24.32 8.04 37.08
N LYS A 518 23.69 8.31 35.94
CA LYS A 518 23.92 9.53 35.14
C LYS A 518 23.48 10.78 35.88
N TYR A 519 22.36 10.74 36.60
CA TYR A 519 21.91 11.87 37.40
C TYR A 519 22.87 12.18 38.54
N GLN A 520 23.38 11.17 39.23
CA GLN A 520 24.36 11.35 40.31
C GLN A 520 25.67 11.97 39.81
N SER A 521 26.17 11.50 38.66
CA SER A 521 27.46 11.93 38.11
C SER A 521 27.40 13.26 37.37
N THR A 522 26.35 13.49 36.57
CA THR A 522 26.28 14.64 35.62
C THR A 522 25.09 15.57 35.86
N LYS A 523 24.20 15.26 36.82
CA LYS A 523 22.92 15.95 37.05
C LYS A 523 21.99 15.95 35.84
N LEU A 524 22.19 15.00 34.93
CA LEU A 524 21.42 14.87 33.71
C LEU A 524 20.07 14.23 34.02
N MET A 525 19.00 14.94 33.69
CA MET A 525 17.63 14.41 33.85
C MET A 525 17.34 13.40 32.74
N THR A 526 16.69 12.32 33.09
CA THR A 526 16.30 11.26 32.15
C THR A 526 14.81 10.94 32.35
N GLU A 527 14.05 10.96 31.26
CA GLU A 527 12.65 10.51 31.21
C GLU A 527 12.58 9.20 30.46
N ILE A 528 11.82 8.24 30.96
CA ILE A 528 11.60 6.94 30.34
C ILE A 528 10.11 6.76 30.13
N PHE A 529 9.70 6.63 28.87
CA PHE A 529 8.31 6.36 28.48
C PHE A 529 8.20 4.94 27.92
N VAL A 530 7.18 4.22 28.37
CA VAL A 530 6.82 2.90 27.84
C VAL A 530 5.45 3.00 27.18
N VAL A 531 5.36 2.60 25.93
CA VAL A 531 4.16 2.67 25.08
C VAL A 531 3.70 1.27 24.75
N PHE A 532 2.44 0.95 25.05
CA PHE A 532 1.87 -0.38 24.82
C PHE A 532 0.34 -0.33 24.72
N PRO A 533 -0.31 -1.36 24.09
CA PRO A 533 -1.77 -1.43 24.04
C PRO A 533 -2.40 -1.50 25.43
N ALA A 534 -3.46 -0.75 25.64
CA ALA A 534 -4.13 -0.69 26.95
C ALA A 534 -4.76 -2.04 27.38
N THR A 535 -4.91 -2.99 26.47
CA THR A 535 -5.35 -4.36 26.72
C THR A 535 -4.44 -5.10 27.72
N ILE A 536 -3.13 -4.85 27.64
CA ILE A 536 -2.13 -5.48 28.51
C ILE A 536 -1.80 -4.66 29.77
N SER A 537 -2.49 -3.51 30.02
CA SER A 537 -2.21 -2.63 31.16
C SER A 537 -2.22 -3.37 32.50
N PHE A 538 -3.17 -4.26 32.70
CA PHE A 538 -3.27 -5.04 33.95
C PHE A 538 -2.06 -5.95 34.18
N GLN A 539 -1.54 -6.56 33.15
CA GLN A 539 -0.33 -7.41 33.20
C GLN A 539 0.89 -6.54 33.51
N MET A 540 0.96 -5.35 32.87
CA MET A 540 2.03 -4.38 33.09
C MET A 540 2.04 -3.82 34.52
N ASP A 541 0.88 -3.50 35.08
CA ASP A 541 0.76 -3.04 36.46
C ASP A 541 1.25 -4.11 37.44
N ARG A 542 0.88 -5.38 37.25
CA ARG A 542 1.36 -6.49 38.08
C ARG A 542 2.87 -6.71 37.99
N LEU A 543 3.45 -6.50 36.81
CA LEU A 543 4.87 -6.73 36.55
C LEU A 543 5.75 -5.66 37.20
N LEU A 544 5.32 -4.39 37.15
CA LEU A 544 6.12 -3.23 37.50
C LEU A 544 5.86 -2.70 38.94
N MET A 545 4.67 -2.94 39.50
CA MET A 545 4.34 -2.56 40.89
C MET A 545 5.29 -3.12 41.97
N PRO A 546 5.89 -4.31 41.85
CA PRO A 546 6.76 -4.86 42.89
C PRO A 546 8.16 -4.24 42.96
N LEU A 547 8.52 -3.28 42.11
CA LEU A 547 9.84 -2.66 42.13
C LEU A 547 9.85 -1.48 43.14
N PRO A 548 10.53 -1.62 44.31
CA PRO A 548 10.45 -0.64 45.42
C PRO A 548 11.08 0.71 45.10
N THR A 549 11.87 0.78 44.02
CA THR A 549 12.60 1.98 43.61
C THR A 549 11.93 2.74 42.46
N LEU A 550 10.79 2.26 41.97
CA LEU A 550 10.20 2.70 40.72
C LEU A 550 8.74 3.09 40.95
N ARG A 551 8.39 4.34 40.58
CA ARG A 551 7.00 4.73 40.41
C ARG A 551 6.61 4.73 38.95
N TRP A 552 5.45 4.25 38.68
CA TRP A 552 4.85 4.08 37.41
C TRP A 552 3.63 4.99 37.30
N LYS A 553 3.69 5.95 36.38
CA LYS A 553 2.63 6.94 36.21
C LYS A 553 2.08 6.87 34.81
N HIS A 554 0.78 6.68 34.69
CA HIS A 554 0.09 6.86 33.42
C HIS A 554 0.10 8.35 33.05
N VAL A 555 0.58 8.69 31.84
CA VAL A 555 0.72 10.10 31.39
C VAL A 555 -0.14 10.43 30.18
N HIS A 556 -0.39 9.46 29.28
CA HIS A 556 -1.19 9.71 28.09
C HIS A 556 -1.91 8.45 27.58
N LYS A 557 -3.08 8.63 26.97
CA LYS A 557 -3.82 7.60 26.22
C LYS A 557 -4.26 8.13 24.87
N SER A 558 -3.96 7.39 23.83
CA SER A 558 -4.36 7.71 22.45
C SER A 558 -5.47 6.78 21.98
N TYR A 559 -6.53 7.34 21.41
CA TYR A 559 -7.71 6.63 20.90
C TYR A 559 -7.96 6.96 19.42
N PRO A 560 -8.59 6.06 18.65
CA PRO A 560 -8.77 4.64 18.95
C PRO A 560 -7.50 3.84 18.64
N HIS A 561 -7.29 2.72 19.33
CA HIS A 561 -6.21 1.79 19.05
C HIS A 561 -6.68 0.35 19.23
N LEU A 562 -6.56 -0.45 18.17
CA LEU A 562 -6.85 -1.87 18.20
C LEU A 562 -5.63 -2.65 17.68
N SER A 563 -4.99 -3.41 18.56
CA SER A 563 -3.99 -4.40 18.19
C SER A 563 -4.66 -5.73 17.89
N MET A 564 -4.28 -6.37 16.78
CA MET A 564 -4.74 -7.74 16.47
C MET A 564 -3.93 -8.79 17.22
N GLU A 565 -2.78 -8.43 17.75
CA GLU A 565 -1.94 -9.30 18.59
C GLU A 565 -2.50 -9.41 20.00
N ASP A 566 -3.03 -8.28 20.53
CA ASP A 566 -3.65 -8.21 21.85
C ASP A 566 -5.07 -7.65 21.73
N PRO A 567 -6.03 -8.42 21.22
CA PRO A 567 -7.40 -7.93 21.04
C PRO A 567 -8.08 -7.68 22.40
N PRO A 568 -9.01 -6.73 22.48
CA PRO A 568 -9.83 -6.52 23.67
C PRO A 568 -10.58 -7.80 24.05
N ASP A 569 -10.61 -8.10 25.33
CA ASP A 569 -11.39 -9.25 25.82
C ASP A 569 -12.89 -8.94 25.81
N PHE A 570 -13.64 -9.56 24.91
CA PHE A 570 -15.10 -9.44 24.80
C PHE A 570 -15.85 -10.57 25.57
N GLY A 571 -15.13 -11.50 26.23
CA GLY A 571 -15.71 -12.70 26.85
C GLY A 571 -16.69 -12.46 28.00
N ASP A 572 -16.59 -11.34 28.71
CA ASP A 572 -17.44 -11.04 29.88
C ASP A 572 -18.94 -10.84 29.55
N LEU A 573 -19.30 -10.62 28.28
CA LEU A 573 -20.70 -10.49 27.87
C LEU A 573 -21.33 -11.85 27.53
N CYS A 574 -20.53 -12.79 27.06
CA CYS A 574 -21.00 -14.12 26.69
C CYS A 574 -20.93 -15.14 27.83
N SER A 575 -20.13 -14.90 28.89
CA SER A 575 -19.90 -15.87 29.94
C SER A 575 -20.90 -15.81 31.10
N LYS A 576 -21.69 -14.75 31.21
CA LYS A 576 -22.76 -14.65 32.21
C LYS A 576 -24.13 -14.95 31.58
N ASN A 577 -24.48 -16.22 31.61
CA ASN A 577 -25.82 -16.78 31.44
C ASN A 577 -26.50 -16.58 30.07
N LEU A 578 -26.38 -17.56 29.20
CA LEU A 578 -27.24 -17.79 28.03
C LEU A 578 -28.73 -18.02 28.39
N THR A 579 -29.11 -17.87 29.66
CA THR A 579 -30.50 -18.11 30.18
C THR A 579 -31.23 -16.83 30.60
N VAL A 580 -30.63 -15.65 30.46
CA VAL A 580 -31.32 -14.39 30.77
C VAL A 580 -32.06 -13.92 29.51
N SER A 581 -33.38 -13.79 29.62
CA SER A 581 -34.24 -13.25 28.56
C SER A 581 -33.76 -11.86 28.16
N LEU A 582 -33.85 -11.53 26.87
CA LEU A 582 -33.46 -10.24 26.28
C LEU A 582 -34.11 -9.00 26.94
N THR A 583 -35.07 -9.20 27.85
CA THR A 583 -35.82 -8.17 28.59
C THR A 583 -35.16 -7.69 29.86
N ASP A 584 -34.19 -8.45 30.43
CA ASP A 584 -33.56 -8.12 31.73
C ASP A 584 -32.15 -7.53 31.63
N ILE A 585 -31.71 -7.10 30.44
CA ILE A 585 -30.50 -6.32 30.29
C ILE A 585 -30.75 -4.91 30.80
N GLN A 586 -30.56 -4.71 32.10
CA GLN A 586 -30.61 -3.35 32.69
C GLN A 586 -29.56 -2.49 31.99
N CYS A 587 -29.97 -1.41 31.31
CA CYS A 587 -29.09 -0.42 30.66
C CYS A 587 -27.94 0.05 31.56
N ASN A 588 -28.11 0.00 32.89
CA ASN A 588 -27.10 0.37 33.89
C ASN A 588 -25.84 -0.52 33.88
N SER A 589 -25.88 -1.74 33.30
CA SER A 589 -24.70 -2.61 33.20
C SER A 589 -23.98 -2.51 31.85
N ILE A 590 -24.66 -2.05 30.80
CA ILE A 590 -24.07 -1.94 29.45
C ILE A 590 -23.11 -0.76 29.34
N ILE A 591 -23.46 0.39 29.93
CA ILE A 591 -22.64 1.61 29.86
C ILE A 591 -21.26 1.40 30.54
N PRO A 592 -21.17 0.92 31.78
CA PRO A 592 -19.89 0.60 32.41
C PRO A 592 -19.07 -0.44 31.64
N TRP A 593 -19.73 -1.45 31.07
CA TRP A 593 -19.07 -2.47 30.25
C TRP A 593 -18.50 -1.86 28.96
N LEU A 594 -19.29 -1.07 28.21
CA LEU A 594 -18.82 -0.34 27.03
C LEU A 594 -17.65 0.60 27.37
N THR A 595 -17.75 1.34 28.47
CA THR A 595 -16.68 2.23 28.93
C THR A 595 -15.40 1.46 29.22
N LYS A 596 -15.49 0.29 29.88
CA LYS A 596 -14.36 -0.58 30.14
C LYS A 596 -13.73 -1.09 28.84
N LYS A 597 -14.55 -1.52 27.87
CA LYS A 597 -14.06 -2.00 26.56
C LYS A 597 -13.48 -0.88 25.71
N CYS A 598 -14.12 0.29 25.67
CA CYS A 598 -13.55 1.47 25.01
C CYS A 598 -12.19 1.85 25.61
N ASN A 599 -12.02 1.76 26.93
CA ASN A 599 -10.73 2.02 27.59
C ASN A 599 -9.63 1.03 27.21
N GLN A 600 -9.99 -0.21 26.82
CA GLN A 600 -9.04 -1.18 26.28
C GLN A 600 -8.63 -0.88 24.83
N MET A 601 -9.47 -0.15 24.08
CA MET A 601 -9.18 0.27 22.70
C MET A 601 -8.32 1.54 22.66
N ALA A 602 -7.24 1.55 23.41
CA ALA A 602 -6.32 2.68 23.51
C ALA A 602 -4.86 2.22 23.46
N LEU A 603 -3.98 3.12 23.05
CA LEU A 603 -2.54 3.01 23.25
C LEU A 603 -2.16 3.81 24.49
N ALA A 604 -1.55 3.16 25.47
CA ALA A 604 -1.20 3.75 26.75
C ALA A 604 0.27 4.15 26.78
N VAL A 605 0.54 5.32 27.35
CA VAL A 605 1.90 5.82 27.60
C VAL A 605 2.09 5.97 29.11
N TYR A 606 3.08 5.27 29.61
CA TYR A 606 3.46 5.35 31.01
C TYR A 606 4.87 5.93 31.15
N GLN A 607 5.05 6.77 32.15
CA GLN A 607 6.34 7.33 32.53
C GLN A 607 6.89 6.64 33.76
N LEU A 608 8.12 6.17 33.67
CA LEU A 608 8.86 5.64 34.82
C LEU A 608 9.47 6.81 35.59
N GLN A 609 9.10 6.98 36.87
CA GLN A 609 9.61 8.00 37.78
C GLN A 609 10.50 7.35 38.81
N PHE A 610 11.66 7.95 39.07
CA PHE A 610 12.57 7.52 40.13
C PHE A 610 12.10 8.09 41.47
N LEU A 611 12.12 7.30 42.52
CA LEU A 611 12.07 7.80 43.86
C LEU A 611 13.48 8.33 44.21
N HIS A 612 13.62 9.64 44.28
CA HIS A 612 14.82 10.24 44.88
C HIS A 612 14.86 9.81 46.36
N ARG A 613 15.78 8.91 46.69
CA ARG A 613 16.18 8.71 48.10
C ARG A 613 17.23 9.73 48.48
#